data_ca7ff9a364146617031cf7641be7a3b1
#
_entry.id   ca7ff9a364146617031cf7641be7a3b1
#
_cell.length_a   1.000
_cell.length_b   1.000
_cell.length_c   1.000
_cell.angle_alpha   90.00
_cell.angle_beta   90.00
_cell.angle_gamma   90.00
#
_symmetry.space_group_name_H-M   'P 1'
#
loop_
_entity.id
_entity.type
_entity.pdbx_description
1 polymer ?
#
loop_
_entity_poly.entity_id
_entity_poly.type
_entity_poly.pdbx_seq_one_letter_code
_entity_poly.pdbx_strand_id
1 'polypeptide(L)'
;MQKISKIIVSELVDETPIDVAETIPLFANAWHSTIKAMFVMLELIQTHQNRPGFEKLCEALDKNNILKRSVMSMLRSIIANPVLMAPANRQVLPPSYNTLWTLTQIQEKVLEEKIAKKEISPNLRLEQARAWRRELSAPKKRAGKRVAPVYATLKVESSSKLKVNATKIRKCLDQLQSFGITVVLKNQYK
;
A
#
# COMPACT_ATOMS: atom_id res chain seq x y z
N MET A 1 -20.01 -16.08 -24.56
CA MET A 1 -19.26 -15.29 -23.54
C MET A 1 -19.55 -13.78 -23.60
N GLN A 2 -19.73 -13.13 -24.75
CA GLN A 2 -20.06 -11.69 -24.83
C GLN A 2 -21.42 -11.30 -24.21
N LYS A 3 -22.40 -12.20 -24.19
CA LYS A 3 -23.74 -11.94 -23.63
C LYS A 3 -23.74 -11.80 -22.09
N ILE A 4 -22.89 -12.56 -21.39
CA ILE A 4 -22.83 -12.53 -19.91
C ILE A 4 -22.27 -11.21 -19.41
N SER A 5 -21.21 -10.68 -20.06
CA SER A 5 -20.63 -9.40 -19.69
C SER A 5 -21.58 -8.21 -19.89
N LYS A 6 -22.43 -8.28 -20.91
CA LYS A 6 -23.39 -7.20 -21.21
C LYS A 6 -24.58 -7.18 -20.26
N ILE A 7 -25.03 -8.36 -19.81
CA ILE A 7 -26.15 -8.49 -18.86
C ILE A 7 -25.74 -7.96 -17.48
N ILE A 8 -24.55 -8.29 -17.03
CA ILE A 8 -24.05 -7.89 -15.69
C ILE A 8 -23.92 -6.36 -15.57
N VAL A 9 -23.50 -5.68 -16.64
CA VAL A 9 -23.26 -4.22 -16.59
C VAL A 9 -24.54 -3.41 -16.79
N SER A 10 -25.50 -3.91 -17.56
CA SER A 10 -26.73 -3.15 -17.86
C SER A 10 -27.81 -3.23 -16.78
N GLU A 11 -27.84 -4.30 -15.97
CA GLU A 11 -28.84 -4.46 -14.91
C GLU A 11 -28.47 -3.79 -13.58
N LEU A 12 -27.23 -3.33 -13.42
CA LEU A 12 -26.70 -2.81 -12.15
C LEU A 12 -26.67 -1.27 -12.05
N VAL A 13 -27.34 -0.55 -12.97
CA VAL A 13 -27.38 0.95 -12.97
C VAL A 13 -28.52 1.51 -12.10
N ASP A 14 -29.17 0.68 -11.30
CA ASP A 14 -30.28 1.13 -10.47
C ASP A 14 -29.79 1.73 -9.15
N GLU A 15 -30.35 2.87 -8.71
CA GLU A 15 -30.03 3.59 -7.47
C GLU A 15 -30.54 2.86 -6.22
N THR A 16 -31.12 1.68 -6.35
CA THR A 16 -31.60 0.87 -5.24
C THR A 16 -30.46 0.37 -4.34
N PRO A 17 -30.71 0.15 -3.05
CA PRO A 17 -29.75 -0.50 -2.15
C PRO A 17 -29.29 -1.85 -2.73
N ILE A 18 -28.02 -2.18 -2.54
CA ILE A 18 -27.47 -3.44 -3.03
C ILE A 18 -28.15 -4.60 -2.30
N ASP A 19 -28.78 -5.51 -3.03
CA ASP A 19 -29.15 -6.81 -2.49
C ASP A 19 -27.90 -7.68 -2.36
N VAL A 20 -27.48 -7.88 -1.11
CA VAL A 20 -26.27 -8.64 -0.77
C VAL A 20 -26.38 -10.09 -1.24
N ALA A 21 -27.55 -10.71 -1.11
CA ALA A 21 -27.76 -12.11 -1.46
C ALA A 21 -27.66 -12.35 -2.99
N GLU A 22 -28.20 -11.46 -3.78
CA GLU A 22 -28.14 -11.56 -5.24
C GLU A 22 -26.77 -11.16 -5.80
N THR A 23 -26.07 -10.22 -5.16
CA THR A 23 -24.80 -9.69 -5.67
C THR A 23 -23.61 -10.62 -5.37
N ILE A 24 -23.62 -11.40 -4.28
CA ILE A 24 -22.55 -12.36 -3.95
C ILE A 24 -22.25 -13.34 -5.09
N PRO A 25 -23.21 -14.03 -5.70
CA PRO A 25 -22.94 -14.95 -6.81
C PRO A 25 -22.29 -14.27 -8.02
N LEU A 26 -22.66 -13.03 -8.31
CA LEU A 26 -22.08 -12.25 -9.42
C LEU A 26 -20.59 -11.98 -9.17
N PHE A 27 -20.25 -11.55 -7.95
CA PHE A 27 -18.85 -11.34 -7.56
C PHE A 27 -18.05 -12.65 -7.55
N ALA A 28 -18.61 -13.73 -7.04
CA ALA A 28 -17.96 -15.03 -7.03
C ALA A 28 -17.64 -15.50 -8.45
N ASN A 29 -18.57 -15.42 -9.36
CA ASN A 29 -18.38 -15.78 -10.77
C ASN A 29 -17.35 -14.88 -11.46
N ALA A 30 -17.39 -13.57 -11.21
CA ALA A 30 -16.42 -12.62 -11.74
C ALA A 30 -15.01 -12.88 -11.21
N TRP A 31 -14.89 -13.28 -9.95
CA TRP A 31 -13.61 -13.59 -9.33
C TRP A 31 -12.98 -14.89 -9.85
N HIS A 32 -13.78 -15.91 -10.03
CA HIS A 32 -13.32 -17.23 -10.47
C HIS A 32 -13.13 -17.36 -11.98
N SER A 33 -13.74 -16.51 -12.77
CA SER A 33 -13.51 -16.49 -14.20
C SER A 33 -12.19 -15.80 -14.55
N THR A 34 -11.63 -16.16 -15.70
CA THR A 34 -10.31 -15.71 -16.16
C THR A 34 -10.09 -14.19 -16.04
N ILE A 35 -8.85 -13.81 -16.08
CA ILE A 35 -8.21 -12.48 -16.09
C ILE A 35 -9.05 -11.32 -16.70
N LYS A 36 -9.86 -11.61 -17.73
CA LYS A 36 -10.79 -10.61 -18.32
C LYS A 36 -11.87 -10.16 -17.33
N ALA A 37 -12.18 -10.99 -16.35
CA ALA A 37 -13.14 -10.68 -15.31
C ALA A 37 -12.60 -9.67 -14.26
N MET A 38 -11.28 -9.45 -14.20
CA MET A 38 -10.70 -8.47 -13.28
C MET A 38 -11.29 -7.07 -13.50
N PHE A 39 -11.33 -6.62 -14.75
CA PHE A 39 -11.88 -5.30 -15.07
C PHE A 39 -13.39 -5.24 -14.87
N VAL A 40 -14.11 -6.33 -15.15
CA VAL A 40 -15.54 -6.45 -14.82
C VAL A 40 -15.75 -6.29 -13.33
N MET A 41 -14.94 -6.93 -12.51
CA MET A 41 -15.02 -6.79 -11.05
C MET A 41 -14.67 -5.38 -10.57
N LEU A 42 -13.65 -4.74 -11.15
CA LEU A 42 -13.31 -3.34 -10.83
C LEU A 42 -14.47 -2.40 -11.18
N GLU A 43 -15.14 -2.61 -12.32
CA GLU A 43 -16.33 -1.84 -12.72
C GLU A 43 -17.51 -2.08 -11.77
N LEU A 44 -17.76 -3.32 -11.35
CA LEU A 44 -18.78 -3.64 -10.35
C LEU A 44 -18.51 -2.90 -9.03
N ILE A 45 -17.28 -2.95 -8.54
CA ILE A 45 -16.92 -2.23 -7.31
C ILE A 45 -17.10 -0.73 -7.52
N GLN A 46 -16.62 -0.16 -8.61
CA GLN A 46 -16.73 1.26 -8.92
C GLN A 46 -18.20 1.72 -8.96
N THR A 47 -19.08 0.93 -9.55
CA THR A 47 -20.52 1.23 -9.66
C THR A 47 -21.21 1.17 -8.30
N HIS A 48 -20.80 0.24 -7.43
CA HIS A 48 -21.50 -0.02 -6.18
C HIS A 48 -20.88 0.63 -4.94
N GLN A 49 -19.60 1.03 -4.96
CA GLN A 49 -18.87 1.48 -3.77
C GLN A 49 -19.52 2.67 -3.02
N ASN A 50 -20.28 3.50 -3.72
CA ASN A 50 -20.97 4.66 -3.16
C ASN A 50 -22.44 4.38 -2.80
N ARG A 51 -22.92 3.15 -3.02
CA ARG A 51 -24.32 2.78 -2.76
C ARG A 51 -24.51 2.38 -1.29
N PRO A 52 -25.70 2.65 -0.71
CA PRO A 52 -26.06 2.15 0.61
C PRO A 52 -25.93 0.62 0.67
N GLY A 53 -25.34 0.09 1.72
CA GLY A 53 -25.18 -1.36 1.90
C GLY A 53 -23.87 -1.94 1.35
N PHE A 54 -23.04 -1.17 0.65
CA PHE A 54 -21.78 -1.68 0.09
C PHE A 54 -20.84 -2.26 1.17
N GLU A 55 -20.75 -1.66 2.35
CA GLU A 55 -19.92 -2.21 3.44
C GLU A 55 -20.45 -3.55 3.95
N LYS A 56 -21.77 -3.72 4.01
CA LYS A 56 -22.41 -5.03 4.34
C LYS A 56 -22.08 -6.09 3.29
N LEU A 57 -22.06 -5.71 2.01
CA LEU A 57 -21.63 -6.59 0.93
C LEU A 57 -20.15 -6.99 1.11
N CYS A 58 -19.26 -6.04 1.41
CA CYS A 58 -17.85 -6.34 1.67
C CYS A 58 -17.66 -7.32 2.84
N GLU A 59 -18.43 -7.14 3.92
CA GLU A 59 -18.43 -8.06 5.06
C GLU A 59 -18.92 -9.46 4.69
N ALA A 60 -19.98 -9.55 3.90
CA ALA A 60 -20.51 -10.82 3.44
C ALA A 60 -19.53 -11.55 2.50
N LEU A 61 -18.86 -10.83 1.60
CA LEU A 61 -17.84 -11.38 0.71
C LEU A 61 -16.63 -11.92 1.50
N ASP A 62 -16.19 -11.20 2.53
CA ASP A 62 -15.08 -11.62 3.41
C ASP A 62 -15.47 -12.85 4.25
N LYS A 63 -16.65 -12.82 4.87
CA LYS A 63 -17.20 -13.92 5.67
C LYS A 63 -17.36 -15.22 4.87
N ASN A 64 -17.77 -15.12 3.62
CA ASN A 64 -17.90 -16.25 2.70
C ASN A 64 -16.58 -16.66 2.02
N ASN A 65 -15.44 -16.06 2.38
CA ASN A 65 -14.12 -16.29 1.78
C ASN A 65 -14.08 -16.08 0.25
N ILE A 66 -14.98 -15.27 -0.29
CA ILE A 66 -15.03 -14.93 -1.71
C ILE A 66 -13.99 -13.85 -2.02
N LEU A 67 -13.98 -12.77 -1.22
CA LEU A 67 -13.09 -11.64 -1.39
C LEU A 67 -12.71 -11.03 -0.04
N LYS A 68 -11.45 -11.16 0.35
CA LYS A 68 -10.96 -10.64 1.62
C LYS A 68 -10.92 -9.11 1.64
N ARG A 69 -11.14 -8.50 2.82
CA ARG A 69 -11.08 -7.04 3.00
C ARG A 69 -9.78 -6.41 2.50
N SER A 70 -8.64 -7.09 2.70
CA SER A 70 -7.35 -6.62 2.19
C SER A 70 -7.31 -6.53 0.67
N VAL A 71 -7.89 -7.52 -0.02
CA VAL A 71 -8.00 -7.53 -1.48
C VAL A 71 -8.97 -6.44 -1.95
N MET A 72 -10.13 -6.28 -1.28
CA MET A 72 -11.06 -5.19 -1.57
C MET A 72 -10.40 -3.82 -1.47
N SER A 73 -9.55 -3.59 -0.46
CA SER A 73 -8.78 -2.35 -0.32
C SER A 73 -7.81 -2.13 -1.49
N MET A 74 -7.14 -3.19 -1.95
CA MET A 74 -6.27 -3.12 -3.13
C MET A 74 -7.05 -2.77 -4.40
N LEU A 75 -8.22 -3.38 -4.60
CA LEU A 75 -9.09 -3.12 -5.75
C LEU A 75 -9.61 -1.67 -5.74
N ARG A 76 -10.03 -1.16 -4.59
CA ARG A 76 -10.40 0.27 -4.45
C ARG A 76 -9.25 1.20 -4.82
N SER A 77 -8.01 0.86 -4.43
CA SER A 77 -6.83 1.65 -4.82
C SER A 77 -6.58 1.63 -6.33
N ILE A 78 -6.85 0.50 -7.00
CA ILE A 78 -6.75 0.40 -8.46
C ILE A 78 -7.82 1.28 -9.12
N ILE A 79 -9.06 1.21 -8.64
CA ILE A 79 -10.19 2.01 -9.15
C ILE A 79 -9.91 3.52 -8.99
N ALA A 80 -9.28 3.92 -7.91
CA ALA A 80 -8.93 5.33 -7.66
C ALA A 80 -7.83 5.86 -8.59
N ASN A 81 -7.13 4.99 -9.33
CA ASN A 81 -6.06 5.41 -10.24
C ASN A 81 -6.61 5.60 -11.68
N PRO A 82 -6.69 6.85 -12.19
CA PRO A 82 -7.29 7.14 -13.48
C PRO A 82 -6.54 6.52 -14.64
N VAL A 83 -5.20 6.39 -14.54
CA VAL A 83 -4.36 5.81 -15.60
C VAL A 83 -4.64 4.32 -15.78
N LEU A 84 -4.80 3.59 -14.67
CA LEU A 84 -5.11 2.16 -14.71
C LEU A 84 -6.55 1.89 -15.12
N MET A 85 -7.49 2.77 -14.79
CA MET A 85 -8.89 2.62 -15.17
C MET A 85 -9.23 3.13 -16.56
N ALA A 86 -8.30 3.85 -17.23
CA ALA A 86 -8.51 4.35 -18.58
C ALA A 86 -8.82 3.19 -19.55
N PRO A 87 -9.94 3.24 -20.31
CA PRO A 87 -10.30 2.15 -21.22
C PRO A 87 -9.23 1.81 -22.25
N ALA A 88 -8.51 2.82 -22.73
CA ALA A 88 -7.43 2.65 -23.70
C ALA A 88 -6.25 1.81 -23.16
N ASN A 89 -6.04 1.81 -21.85
CA ASN A 89 -4.91 1.13 -21.23
C ASN A 89 -5.21 -0.34 -20.87
N ARG A 90 -6.48 -0.74 -20.81
CA ARG A 90 -6.90 -2.08 -20.34
C ARG A 90 -6.25 -3.24 -21.09
N GLN A 91 -6.01 -3.07 -22.38
CA GLN A 91 -5.42 -4.13 -23.22
C GLN A 91 -3.94 -4.39 -22.93
N VAL A 92 -3.25 -3.38 -22.41
CA VAL A 92 -1.81 -3.47 -22.13
C VAL A 92 -1.51 -3.72 -20.66
N LEU A 93 -2.53 -3.69 -19.79
CA LEU A 93 -2.35 -3.88 -18.37
C LEU A 93 -2.25 -5.37 -17.99
N PRO A 94 -1.43 -5.70 -16.96
CA PRO A 94 -1.32 -7.06 -16.46
C PRO A 94 -2.64 -7.49 -15.78
N PRO A 95 -2.99 -8.77 -15.91
CA PRO A 95 -4.25 -9.31 -15.40
C PRO A 95 -4.24 -9.58 -13.89
N SER A 96 -3.15 -9.35 -13.22
CA SER A 96 -2.98 -9.62 -11.80
C SER A 96 -3.30 -8.39 -10.95
N TYR A 97 -4.29 -8.48 -10.06
CA TYR A 97 -4.63 -7.38 -9.14
C TYR A 97 -3.45 -6.98 -8.25
N ASN A 98 -2.58 -7.92 -7.84
CA ASN A 98 -1.38 -7.61 -7.07
C ASN A 98 -0.38 -6.75 -7.86
N THR A 99 -0.24 -7.04 -9.15
CA THR A 99 0.63 -6.25 -10.04
C THR A 99 0.02 -4.87 -10.26
N LEU A 100 -1.28 -4.80 -10.58
CA LEU A 100 -2.01 -3.54 -10.74
C LEU A 100 -1.94 -2.69 -9.46
N TRP A 101 -2.18 -3.28 -8.29
CA TRP A 101 -2.05 -2.57 -7.02
C TRP A 101 -0.62 -2.07 -6.76
N THR A 102 0.40 -2.83 -7.15
CA THR A 102 1.78 -2.36 -7.04
C THR A 102 2.02 -1.15 -7.95
N LEU A 103 1.41 -1.13 -9.14
CA LEU A 103 1.47 0.00 -10.05
C LEU A 103 0.79 1.25 -9.50
N THR A 104 -0.29 1.13 -8.70
CA THR A 104 -0.92 2.32 -8.07
C THR A 104 0.01 3.08 -7.13
N GLN A 105 1.11 2.47 -6.71
CA GLN A 105 2.10 3.08 -5.82
C GLN A 105 3.19 3.84 -6.59
N ILE A 106 3.09 3.88 -7.91
CA ILE A 106 3.95 4.65 -8.82
C ILE A 106 3.20 5.92 -9.21
N GLN A 107 3.91 7.02 -9.36
CA GLN A 107 3.31 8.29 -9.80
C GLN A 107 2.64 8.12 -11.18
N GLU A 108 1.45 8.69 -11.35
CA GLU A 108 0.64 8.57 -12.57
C GLU A 108 1.42 8.95 -13.83
N LYS A 109 2.15 10.08 -13.79
CA LYS A 109 2.99 10.52 -14.91
C LYS A 109 4.01 9.46 -15.34
N VAL A 110 4.64 8.77 -14.38
CA VAL A 110 5.61 7.71 -14.66
C VAL A 110 4.92 6.47 -15.23
N LEU A 111 3.70 6.16 -14.76
CA LEU A 111 2.89 5.08 -15.32
C LEU A 111 2.54 5.35 -16.79
N GLU A 112 2.08 6.56 -17.10
CA GLU A 112 1.78 6.98 -18.47
C GLU A 112 3.01 6.85 -19.38
N GLU A 113 4.18 7.31 -18.92
CA GLU A 113 5.44 7.17 -19.65
C GLU A 113 5.80 5.71 -19.92
N LYS A 114 5.61 4.83 -18.92
CA LYS A 114 5.89 3.40 -19.05
C LYS A 114 4.91 2.67 -19.98
N ILE A 115 3.65 3.08 -19.98
CA ILE A 115 2.65 2.59 -20.94
C ILE A 115 3.02 3.04 -22.35
N ALA A 116 3.34 4.31 -22.55
CA ALA A 116 3.74 4.85 -23.85
C ALA A 116 5.00 4.17 -24.41
N LYS A 117 5.95 3.83 -23.54
CA LYS A 117 7.16 3.07 -23.89
C LYS A 117 6.93 1.56 -24.06
N LYS A 118 5.70 1.07 -23.88
CA LYS A 118 5.34 -0.35 -23.91
C LYS A 118 6.11 -1.21 -22.89
N GLU A 119 6.60 -0.60 -21.81
CA GLU A 119 7.24 -1.32 -20.71
C GLU A 119 6.19 -2.04 -19.84
N ILE A 120 4.96 -1.49 -19.76
CA ILE A 120 3.81 -2.16 -19.15
C ILE A 120 3.11 -2.98 -20.23
N SER A 121 2.97 -4.27 -19.96
CA SER A 121 2.34 -5.23 -20.88
C SER A 121 1.55 -6.27 -20.07
N PRO A 122 0.65 -7.05 -20.70
CA PRO A 122 -0.07 -8.14 -20.02
C PRO A 122 0.85 -9.17 -19.36
N ASN A 123 2.10 -9.27 -19.81
CA ASN A 123 3.11 -10.20 -19.26
C ASN A 123 3.97 -9.58 -18.14
N LEU A 124 3.67 -8.34 -17.72
CA LEU A 124 4.40 -7.69 -16.65
C LEU A 124 4.30 -8.49 -15.35
N ARG A 125 5.45 -8.93 -14.83
CA ARG A 125 5.53 -9.69 -13.58
C ARG A 125 5.50 -8.77 -12.35
N LEU A 126 4.97 -9.30 -11.26
CA LEU A 126 4.91 -8.59 -9.98
C LEU A 126 6.28 -8.12 -9.49
N GLU A 127 7.33 -8.93 -9.70
CA GLU A 127 8.70 -8.60 -9.30
C GLU A 127 9.23 -7.37 -10.03
N GLN A 128 8.92 -7.23 -11.31
CA GLN A 128 9.30 -6.05 -12.12
C GLN A 128 8.58 -4.80 -11.61
N ALA A 129 7.27 -4.88 -11.36
CA ALA A 129 6.50 -3.78 -10.79
C ALA A 129 7.04 -3.37 -9.40
N ARG A 130 7.41 -4.33 -8.56
CA ARG A 130 8.05 -4.10 -7.26
C ARG A 130 9.44 -3.47 -7.36
N ALA A 131 10.22 -3.86 -8.38
CA ALA A 131 11.52 -3.26 -8.65
C ALA A 131 11.35 -1.77 -8.99
N TRP A 132 10.47 -1.44 -9.92
CA TRP A 132 10.17 -0.04 -10.27
C TRP A 132 9.70 0.77 -9.06
N ARG A 133 8.77 0.22 -8.25
CA ARG A 133 8.35 0.89 -7.03
C ARG A 133 9.53 1.20 -6.11
N ARG A 134 10.46 0.26 -5.91
CA ARG A 134 11.64 0.46 -5.06
C ARG A 134 12.58 1.52 -5.63
N GLU A 135 12.83 1.52 -6.92
CA GLU A 135 13.67 2.51 -7.60
C GLU A 135 13.09 3.92 -7.48
N LEU A 136 11.76 4.05 -7.66
CA LEU A 136 11.06 5.34 -7.59
C LEU A 136 10.79 5.81 -6.16
N SER A 137 10.66 4.87 -5.20
CA SER A 137 10.51 5.15 -3.78
C SER A 137 11.86 5.26 -3.06
N ALA A 138 12.96 4.89 -3.72
CA ALA A 138 14.27 5.08 -3.14
C ALA A 138 14.39 6.58 -2.78
N PRO A 139 14.65 6.93 -1.53
CA PRO A 139 14.83 8.33 -1.16
C PRO A 139 15.92 8.84 -2.07
N LYS A 140 15.61 9.87 -2.88
CA LYS A 140 16.63 10.63 -3.60
C LYS A 140 17.73 10.81 -2.59
N LYS A 141 18.93 10.21 -2.83
CA LYS A 141 20.06 10.25 -1.91
C LYS A 141 20.12 11.66 -1.39
N ARG A 142 19.61 11.91 -0.18
CA ARG A 142 19.79 13.20 0.47
C ARG A 142 21.29 13.33 0.53
N ALA A 143 21.82 14.27 -0.23
CA ALA A 143 23.21 14.66 -0.13
C ALA A 143 23.44 15.08 1.32
N GLY A 144 24.04 14.21 2.08
CA GLY A 144 24.22 14.33 3.50
C GLY A 144 23.99 12.96 4.13
N LYS A 145 25.05 12.19 4.28
CA LYS A 145 25.08 11.05 5.20
C LYS A 145 24.51 11.56 6.54
N ARG A 146 23.25 11.26 6.87
CA ARG A 146 22.86 11.24 8.26
C ARG A 146 23.66 10.09 8.86
N VAL A 147 24.79 10.43 9.45
CA VAL A 147 25.52 9.52 10.34
C VAL A 147 24.45 9.06 11.34
N ALA A 148 24.12 7.77 11.32
CA ALA A 148 23.23 7.22 12.33
C ALA A 148 23.80 7.61 13.69
N PRO A 149 23.01 8.19 14.60
CA PRO A 149 23.51 8.55 15.89
C PRO A 149 24.06 7.29 16.54
N VAL A 150 25.35 7.31 16.83
CA VAL A 150 25.99 6.21 17.56
C VAL A 150 25.55 6.34 19.01
N TYR A 151 24.64 5.45 19.42
CA TYR A 151 24.21 5.36 20.81
C TYR A 151 25.28 4.55 21.58
N ALA A 152 26.13 5.22 22.34
CA ALA A 152 26.99 4.59 23.32
C ALA A 152 26.29 4.62 24.68
N THR A 153 26.10 3.45 25.30
CA THR A 153 25.60 3.37 26.68
C THR A 153 26.79 3.35 27.62
N LEU A 154 27.04 4.48 28.30
CA LEU A 154 27.99 4.55 29.36
C LEU A 154 27.36 3.99 30.65
N LYS A 155 27.74 2.80 31.07
CA LYS A 155 27.44 2.28 32.41
C LYS A 155 28.45 2.81 33.39
N VAL A 156 28.04 3.66 34.32
CA VAL A 156 28.84 4.04 35.47
C VAL A 156 28.50 3.07 36.61
N GLU A 157 29.40 2.15 36.91
CA GLU A 157 29.28 1.31 38.11
C GLU A 157 29.73 2.12 39.32
N SER A 158 28.78 2.54 40.15
CA SER A 158 29.07 3.13 41.43
C SER A 158 29.41 2.02 42.42
N SER A 159 30.70 1.78 42.68
CA SER A 159 31.08 1.10 43.90
C SER A 159 30.81 2.06 45.06
N SER A 160 30.23 1.59 46.15
CA SER A 160 29.80 2.33 47.33
C SER A 160 30.94 3.12 48.06
N LYS A 161 32.14 3.11 47.55
CA LYS A 161 33.30 3.80 48.08
C LYS A 161 33.74 5.03 47.27
N LEU A 162 33.19 5.25 46.07
CA LEU A 162 33.53 6.43 45.26
C LEU A 162 32.47 7.52 45.51
N LYS A 163 32.81 8.55 46.31
CA LYS A 163 32.08 9.82 46.28
C LYS A 163 32.23 10.39 44.87
N VAL A 164 31.28 10.09 44.02
CA VAL A 164 31.27 10.61 42.65
C VAL A 164 31.12 12.12 42.72
N ASN A 165 32.15 12.84 42.35
CA ASN A 165 32.11 14.28 42.32
C ASN A 165 31.25 14.73 41.13
N ALA A 166 30.02 15.09 41.44
CA ALA A 166 29.02 15.52 40.46
C ALA A 166 29.54 16.64 39.54
N THR A 167 30.42 17.50 40.05
CA THR A 167 31.05 18.58 39.29
C THR A 167 31.99 18.07 38.19
N LYS A 168 32.76 16.99 38.47
CA LYS A 168 33.64 16.38 37.47
C LYS A 168 32.84 15.68 36.37
N ILE A 169 31.77 14.99 36.73
CA ILE A 169 30.89 14.35 35.76
C ILE A 169 30.28 15.42 34.86
N ARG A 170 29.77 16.52 35.41
CA ARG A 170 29.19 17.61 34.64
C ARG A 170 30.19 18.20 33.66
N LYS A 171 31.41 18.46 34.05
CA LYS A 171 32.48 18.90 33.14
C LYS A 171 32.75 17.92 31.98
N CYS A 172 32.78 16.62 32.26
CA CYS A 172 32.96 15.62 31.21
C CYS A 172 31.76 15.57 30.25
N LEU A 173 30.53 15.73 30.76
CA LEU A 173 29.31 15.78 29.92
C LEU A 173 29.32 17.03 29.02
N ASP A 174 29.72 18.19 29.56
CA ASP A 174 29.80 19.44 28.79
C ASP A 174 30.88 19.33 27.69
N GLN A 175 32.00 18.68 27.96
CA GLN A 175 33.03 18.38 26.95
C GLN A 175 32.51 17.45 25.85
N LEU A 176 31.74 16.41 26.19
CA LEU A 176 31.14 15.50 25.20
C LEU A 176 30.12 16.26 24.32
N GLN A 177 29.37 17.18 24.91
CA GLN A 177 28.43 18.02 24.12
C GLN A 177 29.16 18.96 23.16
N SER A 178 30.33 19.48 23.53
CA SER A 178 31.13 20.33 22.62
C SER A 178 31.65 19.57 21.39
N PHE A 179 31.74 18.25 21.48
CA PHE A 179 32.03 17.37 20.32
C PHE A 179 30.78 16.92 19.55
N GLY A 180 29.62 17.51 19.83
CA GLY A 180 28.36 17.18 19.15
C GLY A 180 27.72 15.87 19.63
N ILE A 181 28.14 15.35 20.78
CA ILE A 181 27.61 14.10 21.37
C ILE A 181 26.44 14.47 22.28
N THR A 182 25.26 14.00 21.96
CA THR A 182 24.06 14.17 22.80
C THR A 182 24.03 13.08 23.87
N VAL A 183 24.14 13.48 25.14
CA VAL A 183 24.07 12.57 26.29
C VAL A 183 22.67 12.60 26.89
N VAL A 184 21.99 11.45 26.91
CA VAL A 184 20.71 11.28 27.58
C VAL A 184 20.88 10.51 28.86
N LEU A 185 20.69 11.19 29.99
CA LEU A 185 20.71 10.56 31.30
C LEU A 185 19.39 9.90 31.58
N LYS A 186 19.35 8.56 31.67
CA LYS A 186 18.17 7.83 32.15
C LYS A 186 18.34 7.66 33.69
N ASN A 187 17.54 8.38 34.45
CA ASN A 187 17.39 8.11 35.87
C ASN A 187 16.65 6.75 36.04
N GLN A 188 17.38 5.71 36.42
CA GLN A 188 16.82 4.49 36.93
C GLN A 188 16.85 4.55 38.46
N TYR A 189 15.98 5.34 39.07
CA TYR A 189 15.60 5.15 40.47
C TYR A 189 14.14 4.67 40.48
N LYS A 190 13.98 3.40 40.79
CA LYS A 190 12.84 2.89 41.53
C LYS A 190 13.27 2.64 42.95
#